data_0b390ade57e0b05a21526ea04e316269
#
_entry.id   0b390ade57e0b05a21526ea04e316269
#
_cell.length_a   1.000
_cell.length_b   1.000
_cell.length_c   1.000
_cell.angle_alpha   90.00
_cell.angle_beta   90.00
_cell.angle_gamma   90.00
#
_symmetry.space_group_name_H-M   'P 1'
#
loop_
_entity.id
_entity.type
_entity.pdbx_description
1 polymer ?
#
loop_
_entity_poly.entity_id
_entity_poly.type
_entity_poly.pdbx_seq_one_letter_code
_entity_poly.pdbx_strand_id
1 'polypeptide(L)'
;MPLEQLEPLIDDDSPDKDFLYTLNFGPQHPATHTTLRLILTLDGERVVRAVPDIGYLHSGFEKLGEDLDFNQYVTIVDRMNYISPVANEIAWHHVVEKLLDIQITPRCRYIRTILAEIARISDHLLNVGTAALDLGAFTAFLYAFYQREKCYDIYETAAGQRFHPSYTRVGGFARCATLLPASRRPTRTSANS
;
A
#
# COMPACT_ATOMS: atom_id res chain seq x y z
N MET A 1 -22.12 10.79 2.72
CA MET A 1 -23.33 10.66 3.55
C MET A 1 -23.23 11.69 4.65
N PRO A 2 -24.14 12.67 4.74
CA PRO A 2 -24.08 13.69 5.78
C PRO A 2 -24.23 13.04 7.16
N LEU A 3 -23.50 13.56 8.15
CA LEU A 3 -23.51 13.06 9.54
C LEU A 3 -24.90 13.08 10.18
N GLU A 4 -25.80 13.93 9.69
CA GLU A 4 -27.19 14.06 10.13
C GLU A 4 -28.08 12.83 9.83
N GLN A 5 -27.66 11.95 8.91
CA GLN A 5 -28.41 10.73 8.56
C GLN A 5 -28.01 9.50 9.39
N LEU A 6 -27.02 9.66 10.26
CA LEU A 6 -26.65 8.63 11.24
C LEU A 6 -27.46 8.85 12.52
N GLU A 7 -28.77 8.67 12.43
CA GLU A 7 -29.60 8.66 13.64
C GLU A 7 -29.08 7.64 14.67
N PRO A 8 -29.17 7.99 15.96
CA PRO A 8 -28.54 7.22 16.99
C PRO A 8 -29.19 5.84 17.14
N LEU A 9 -28.44 4.78 16.84
CA LEU A 9 -28.72 3.43 17.33
C LEU A 9 -28.35 3.32 18.81
N ILE A 10 -28.62 4.36 19.59
CA ILE A 10 -28.48 4.31 21.04
C ILE A 10 -29.86 3.94 21.53
N ASP A 11 -30.00 2.74 22.08
CA ASP A 11 -31.20 2.36 22.82
C ASP A 11 -31.47 3.43 23.88
N ASP A 12 -32.70 3.91 23.91
CA ASP A 12 -33.15 5.02 24.77
C ASP A 12 -33.11 4.67 26.27
N ASP A 13 -32.79 3.43 26.60
CA ASP A 13 -32.74 2.84 27.97
C ASP A 13 -31.35 2.89 28.63
N SER A 14 -30.35 3.60 28.08
CA SER A 14 -29.07 3.72 28.80
C SER A 14 -29.23 4.73 29.97
N PRO A 15 -28.92 4.34 31.20
CA PRO A 15 -29.27 5.12 32.39
C PRO A 15 -28.49 6.42 32.62
N ASP A 16 -27.46 6.74 31.82
CA ASP A 16 -26.60 7.92 32.06
C ASP A 16 -26.21 8.62 30.75
N LYS A 17 -27.18 9.21 30.04
CA LYS A 17 -26.92 10.03 28.83
C LYS A 17 -26.07 11.27 29.12
N ASP A 18 -26.05 11.75 30.35
CA ASP A 18 -25.39 12.99 30.75
C ASP A 18 -23.86 12.90 30.82
N PHE A 19 -23.30 11.70 30.80
CA PHE A 19 -21.85 11.46 30.86
C PHE A 19 -21.21 10.97 29.56
N LEU A 20 -22.01 10.81 28.49
CA LEU A 20 -21.47 10.40 27.19
C LEU A 20 -20.72 11.53 26.53
N TYR A 21 -19.49 11.28 26.10
CA TYR A 21 -18.75 12.25 25.29
C TYR A 21 -18.33 11.68 23.94
N THR A 22 -18.21 12.56 22.95
CA THR A 22 -17.83 12.18 21.60
C THR A 22 -16.36 12.51 21.37
N LEU A 23 -15.58 11.50 21.01
CA LEU A 23 -14.17 11.60 20.69
C LEU A 23 -13.94 11.36 19.19
N ASN A 24 -13.24 12.27 18.52
CA ASN A 24 -12.72 12.03 17.17
C ASN A 24 -11.35 11.32 17.26
N PHE A 25 -11.34 10.08 16.90
CA PHE A 25 -10.14 9.25 16.86
C PHE A 25 -9.61 9.18 15.42
N GLY A 26 -8.60 9.98 15.11
CA GLY A 26 -8.14 10.23 13.75
C GLY A 26 -8.76 11.50 13.14
N PRO A 27 -8.49 11.80 11.85
CA PRO A 27 -7.85 10.95 10.82
C PRO A 27 -6.34 10.80 10.96
N GLN A 28 -5.68 11.63 11.75
CA GLN A 28 -4.27 11.54 12.09
C GLN A 28 -4.12 11.12 13.54
N HIS A 29 -3.85 9.84 13.77
CA HIS A 29 -3.62 9.29 15.11
C HIS A 29 -2.61 8.13 15.04
N PRO A 30 -1.61 8.07 15.93
CA PRO A 30 -0.60 7.00 15.91
C PRO A 30 -1.18 5.59 15.97
N ALA A 31 -2.24 5.37 16.73
CA ALA A 31 -2.85 4.07 16.91
C ALA A 31 -3.73 3.61 15.72
N THR A 32 -4.05 4.47 14.76
CA THR A 32 -4.83 4.07 13.58
C THR A 32 -3.96 3.56 12.44
N HIS A 33 -2.65 3.80 12.46
CA HIS A 33 -1.64 3.44 11.45
C HIS A 33 -1.93 3.92 10.02
N THR A 34 -3.02 4.65 9.81
CA THR A 34 -3.48 5.13 8.52
C THR A 34 -4.35 6.38 8.70
N THR A 35 -4.86 6.90 7.61
CA THR A 35 -5.78 8.05 7.63
C THR A 35 -7.22 7.54 7.85
N LEU A 36 -7.48 7.03 9.04
CA LEU A 36 -8.79 6.54 9.46
C LEU A 36 -9.36 7.46 10.55
N ARG A 37 -10.57 7.95 10.35
CA ARG A 37 -11.32 8.66 11.38
C ARG A 37 -12.39 7.75 11.95
N LEU A 38 -12.39 7.62 13.27
CA LEU A 38 -13.47 6.97 14.03
C LEU A 38 -14.13 8.02 14.92
N ILE A 39 -15.42 8.16 14.80
CA ILE A 39 -16.22 8.99 15.72
C ILE A 39 -16.70 8.05 16.80
N LEU A 40 -16.11 8.18 17.99
CA LEU A 40 -16.39 7.32 19.14
C LEU A 40 -17.32 8.04 20.12
N THR A 41 -18.39 7.37 20.54
CA THR A 41 -19.16 7.79 21.71
C THR A 41 -18.73 6.94 22.89
N LEU A 42 -18.29 7.58 23.95
CA LEU A 42 -17.68 6.95 25.10
C LEU A 42 -18.49 7.21 26.37
N ASP A 43 -18.58 6.18 27.20
CA ASP A 43 -19.01 6.26 28.60
C ASP A 43 -17.77 5.97 29.45
N GLY A 44 -17.12 7.02 29.95
CA GLY A 44 -15.78 6.92 30.51
C GLY A 44 -14.78 6.36 29.50
N GLU A 45 -14.19 5.22 29.76
CA GLU A 45 -13.26 4.50 28.84
C GLU A 45 -13.97 3.44 27.97
N ARG A 46 -15.25 3.23 28.20
CA ARG A 46 -16.02 2.22 27.46
C ARG A 46 -16.55 2.80 26.16
N VAL A 47 -16.27 2.14 25.05
CA VAL A 47 -16.85 2.51 23.73
C VAL A 47 -18.29 2.04 23.68
N VAL A 48 -19.24 2.98 23.62
CA VAL A 48 -20.67 2.73 23.45
C VAL A 48 -21.01 2.62 21.97
N ARG A 49 -20.41 3.51 21.15
CA ARG A 49 -20.64 3.56 19.71
C ARG A 49 -19.36 3.94 18.97
N ALA A 50 -19.13 3.32 17.83
CA ALA A 50 -18.06 3.69 16.92
C ALA A 50 -18.61 3.84 15.50
N VAL A 51 -18.39 5.01 14.88
CA VAL A 51 -18.80 5.30 13.50
C VAL A 51 -17.53 5.55 12.68
N PRO A 52 -17.17 4.67 11.73
CA PRO A 52 -16.07 4.94 10.83
C PRO A 52 -16.48 6.01 9.80
N ASP A 53 -15.66 7.05 9.69
CA ASP A 53 -15.76 8.09 8.68
C ASP A 53 -14.64 7.85 7.66
N ILE A 54 -15.00 7.22 6.54
CA ILE A 54 -14.08 6.78 5.50
C ILE A 54 -14.11 7.72 4.30
N GLY A 55 -13.05 7.69 3.49
CA GLY A 55 -12.95 8.51 2.28
C GLY A 55 -11.70 9.38 2.20
N TYR A 56 -10.92 9.49 3.27
CA TYR A 56 -9.73 10.34 3.32
C TYR A 56 -8.62 9.91 2.34
N LEU A 57 -8.58 8.64 1.96
CA LEU A 57 -7.66 8.08 0.96
C LEU A 57 -8.35 7.76 -0.37
N HIS A 58 -9.60 8.19 -0.55
CA HIS A 58 -10.31 7.92 -1.80
C HIS A 58 -9.71 8.73 -2.95
N SER A 59 -9.21 8.03 -3.97
CA SER A 59 -8.52 8.61 -5.13
C SER A 59 -9.25 8.39 -6.45
N GLY A 60 -10.48 7.89 -6.42
CA GLY A 60 -11.29 7.64 -7.60
C GLY A 60 -10.71 6.57 -8.54
N PHE A 61 -10.07 5.53 -8.01
CA PHE A 61 -9.41 4.49 -8.80
C PHE A 61 -10.31 3.87 -9.86
N GLU A 62 -11.54 3.53 -9.51
CA GLU A 62 -12.50 2.91 -10.42
C GLU A 62 -12.84 3.84 -11.59
N LYS A 63 -13.08 5.12 -11.29
CA LYS A 63 -13.41 6.12 -12.32
C LYS A 63 -12.23 6.41 -13.24
N LEU A 64 -11.02 6.51 -12.69
CA LEU A 64 -9.81 6.66 -13.48
C LEU A 64 -9.54 5.44 -14.38
N GLY A 65 -9.95 4.24 -13.93
CA GLY A 65 -9.80 3.02 -14.71
C GLY A 65 -10.66 2.97 -15.97
N GLU A 66 -11.74 3.76 -16.05
CA GLU A 66 -12.57 3.87 -17.25
C GLU A 66 -11.87 4.64 -18.38
N ASP A 67 -10.96 5.56 -18.04
CA ASP A 67 -10.32 6.48 -18.97
C ASP A 67 -8.89 6.09 -19.34
N LEU A 68 -8.28 5.12 -18.62
CA LEU A 68 -6.88 4.73 -18.77
C LEU A 68 -6.71 3.40 -19.50
N ASP A 69 -5.67 3.31 -20.34
CA ASP A 69 -5.24 2.03 -20.91
C ASP A 69 -4.71 1.07 -19.84
N PHE A 70 -4.75 -0.24 -20.11
CA PHE A 70 -4.29 -1.28 -19.17
C PHE A 70 -2.88 -1.06 -18.61
N ASN A 71 -1.95 -0.56 -19.43
CA ASN A 71 -0.58 -0.26 -18.99
C ASN A 71 -0.45 1.10 -18.28
N GLN A 72 -1.33 2.05 -18.54
CA GLN A 72 -1.38 3.32 -17.84
C GLN A 72 -1.98 3.14 -16.44
N TYR A 73 -2.99 2.30 -16.32
CA TYR A 73 -3.67 2.03 -15.05
C TYR A 73 -2.75 1.42 -13.99
N VAL A 74 -1.63 0.81 -14.39
CA VAL A 74 -0.60 0.31 -13.45
C VAL A 74 -0.16 1.37 -12.45
N THR A 75 0.00 2.61 -12.89
CA THR A 75 0.40 3.72 -12.00
C THR A 75 -0.61 4.00 -10.89
N ILE A 76 -1.87 3.64 -11.10
CA ILE A 76 -2.94 3.76 -10.11
C ILE A 76 -2.97 2.52 -9.22
N VAL A 77 -2.84 1.33 -9.82
CA VAL A 77 -2.87 0.04 -9.13
C VAL A 77 -1.78 -0.07 -8.08
N ASP A 78 -0.59 0.46 -8.34
CA ASP A 78 0.53 0.51 -7.39
C ASP A 78 0.14 1.16 -6.05
N ARG A 79 -0.82 2.07 -6.07
CA ARG A 79 -1.24 2.84 -4.91
C ARG A 79 -2.43 2.26 -4.15
N MET A 80 -3.04 1.19 -4.65
CA MET A 80 -4.15 0.51 -3.96
C MET A 80 -3.68 -0.13 -2.65
N ASN A 81 -2.59 -0.90 -2.72
CA ASN A 81 -1.84 -1.34 -1.55
C ASN A 81 -0.40 -0.83 -1.68
N TYR A 82 -0.18 0.40 -1.25
CA TYR A 82 1.10 1.09 -1.43
C TYR A 82 2.26 0.49 -0.64
N ILE A 83 2.00 -0.44 0.27
CA ILE A 83 3.03 -1.17 1.00
C ILE A 83 3.64 -2.28 0.13
N SER A 84 2.84 -2.88 -0.75
CA SER A 84 3.22 -3.99 -1.62
C SER A 84 2.85 -3.72 -3.10
N PRO A 85 3.35 -2.63 -3.71
CA PRO A 85 2.90 -2.16 -5.03
C PRO A 85 3.13 -3.19 -6.13
N VAL A 86 4.26 -3.89 -6.14
CA VAL A 86 4.58 -4.90 -7.15
C VAL A 86 3.59 -6.06 -7.15
N ALA A 87 3.07 -6.44 -5.99
CA ALA A 87 2.06 -7.50 -5.91
C ALA A 87 0.77 -7.08 -6.61
N ASN A 88 0.38 -5.81 -6.45
CA ASN A 88 -0.78 -5.25 -7.14
C ASN A 88 -0.58 -5.21 -8.66
N GLU A 89 0.59 -4.74 -9.12
CA GLU A 89 0.93 -4.73 -10.54
C GLU A 89 0.80 -6.13 -11.16
N ILE A 90 1.37 -7.14 -10.50
CA ILE A 90 1.34 -8.52 -10.98
C ILE A 90 -0.08 -9.06 -11.03
N ALA A 91 -0.87 -8.80 -9.98
CA ALA A 91 -2.27 -9.22 -9.94
C ALA A 91 -3.07 -8.62 -11.09
N TRP A 92 -2.92 -7.31 -11.32
CA TRP A 92 -3.55 -6.61 -12.44
C TRP A 92 -3.16 -7.21 -13.80
N HIS A 93 -1.86 -7.39 -14.04
CA HIS A 93 -1.39 -7.94 -15.31
C HIS A 93 -1.84 -9.37 -15.53
N HIS A 94 -1.88 -10.20 -14.49
CA HIS A 94 -2.42 -11.57 -14.60
C HIS A 94 -3.88 -11.58 -15.04
N VAL A 95 -4.70 -10.65 -14.52
CA VAL A 95 -6.11 -10.52 -14.93
C VAL A 95 -6.20 -10.15 -16.40
N VAL A 96 -5.46 -9.12 -16.83
CA VAL A 96 -5.48 -8.65 -18.22
C VAL A 96 -4.91 -9.71 -19.18
N GLU A 97 -3.80 -10.35 -18.82
CA GLU A 97 -3.17 -11.41 -19.62
C GLU A 97 -4.10 -12.61 -19.78
N LYS A 98 -4.80 -12.98 -18.71
CA LYS A 98 -5.80 -14.06 -18.78
C LYS A 98 -7.01 -13.69 -19.65
N LEU A 99 -7.45 -12.44 -19.58
CA LEU A 99 -8.56 -11.94 -20.39
C LEU A 99 -8.22 -11.93 -21.89
N LEU A 100 -6.99 -11.58 -22.23
CA LEU A 100 -6.50 -11.45 -23.60
C LEU A 100 -5.76 -12.70 -24.12
N ASP A 101 -5.70 -13.77 -23.33
CA ASP A 101 -4.96 -15.02 -23.62
C ASP A 101 -3.48 -14.79 -23.99
N ILE A 102 -2.83 -13.83 -23.32
CA ILE A 102 -1.43 -13.49 -23.55
C ILE A 102 -0.54 -14.41 -22.74
N GLN A 103 0.36 -15.13 -23.41
CA GLN A 103 1.34 -16.01 -22.78
C GLN A 103 2.63 -15.23 -22.47
N ILE A 104 3.08 -15.32 -21.22
CA ILE A 104 4.34 -14.70 -20.76
C ILE A 104 5.49 -15.71 -20.80
N THR A 105 6.70 -15.21 -21.04
CA THR A 105 7.90 -16.05 -21.07
C THR A 105 8.24 -16.60 -19.67
N PRO A 106 8.91 -17.78 -19.57
CA PRO A 106 9.36 -18.31 -18.27
C PRO A 106 10.22 -17.32 -17.49
N ARG A 107 11.12 -16.60 -18.16
CA ARG A 107 11.93 -15.53 -17.53
C ARG A 107 11.06 -14.47 -16.87
N CYS A 108 9.99 -14.05 -17.54
CA CYS A 108 9.05 -13.06 -17.00
C CYS A 108 8.40 -13.57 -15.71
N ARG A 109 7.97 -14.83 -15.69
CA ARG A 109 7.37 -15.45 -14.50
C ARG A 109 8.34 -15.43 -13.31
N TYR A 110 9.57 -15.87 -13.51
CA TYR A 110 10.59 -15.87 -12.44
C TYR A 110 10.87 -14.48 -11.89
N ILE A 111 11.05 -13.48 -12.75
CA ILE A 111 11.33 -12.11 -12.31
C ILE A 111 10.13 -11.55 -11.52
N ARG A 112 8.91 -11.75 -12.00
CA ARG A 112 7.69 -11.33 -11.27
C ARG A 112 7.62 -11.98 -9.90
N THR A 113 7.90 -13.29 -9.82
CA THR A 113 7.90 -14.00 -8.53
C THR A 113 8.95 -13.44 -7.59
N ILE A 114 10.18 -13.20 -8.05
CA ILE A 114 11.25 -12.63 -7.22
C ILE A 114 10.84 -11.26 -6.67
N LEU A 115 10.32 -10.37 -7.52
CA LEU A 115 9.92 -9.03 -7.11
C LEU A 115 8.70 -9.08 -6.17
N ALA A 116 7.75 -9.99 -6.38
CA ALA A 116 6.62 -10.18 -5.48
C ALA A 116 7.07 -10.66 -4.10
N GLU A 117 8.06 -11.56 -4.03
CA GLU A 117 8.59 -12.02 -2.75
C GLU A 117 9.36 -10.91 -2.01
N ILE A 118 10.08 -10.06 -2.73
CA ILE A 118 10.74 -8.88 -2.14
C ILE A 118 9.68 -7.90 -1.61
N ALA A 119 8.57 -7.71 -2.35
CA ALA A 119 7.44 -6.89 -1.89
C ALA A 119 6.85 -7.47 -0.60
N ARG A 120 6.66 -8.79 -0.55
CA ARG A 120 6.14 -9.47 0.64
C ARG A 120 7.08 -9.35 1.84
N ILE A 121 8.39 -9.47 1.64
CA ILE A 121 9.37 -9.25 2.72
C ILE A 121 9.28 -7.82 3.25
N SER A 122 9.22 -6.84 2.36
CA SER A 122 9.08 -5.42 2.71
C SER A 122 7.80 -5.14 3.50
N ASP A 123 6.70 -5.77 3.11
CA ASP A 123 5.40 -5.68 3.77
C ASP A 123 5.42 -6.30 5.18
N HIS A 124 5.99 -7.49 5.31
CA HIS A 124 6.15 -8.17 6.60
C HIS A 124 7.04 -7.37 7.56
N LEU A 125 8.13 -6.75 7.07
CA LEU A 125 8.99 -5.89 7.87
C LEU A 125 8.21 -4.68 8.41
N LEU A 126 7.33 -4.08 7.61
CA LEU A 126 6.45 -3.02 8.08
C LEU A 126 5.47 -3.55 9.14
N ASN A 127 4.77 -4.64 8.87
CA ASN A 127 3.75 -5.19 9.74
C ASN A 127 4.34 -5.55 11.13
N VAL A 128 5.45 -6.29 11.14
CA VAL A 128 6.13 -6.65 12.39
C VAL A 128 6.69 -5.43 13.11
N GLY A 129 7.24 -4.47 12.34
CA GLY A 129 7.78 -3.22 12.91
C GLY A 129 6.72 -2.37 13.58
N THR A 130 5.55 -2.20 12.95
CA THR A 130 4.43 -1.44 13.52
C THR A 130 3.79 -2.14 14.72
N ALA A 131 3.66 -3.46 14.67
CA ALA A 131 3.20 -4.23 15.83
C ALA A 131 4.17 -4.10 17.03
N ALA A 132 5.49 -4.12 16.77
CA ALA A 132 6.49 -3.88 17.81
C ALA A 132 6.39 -2.46 18.38
N LEU A 133 6.11 -1.45 17.53
CA LEU A 133 5.90 -0.07 17.93
C LEU A 133 4.71 0.06 18.89
N ASP A 134 3.59 -0.60 18.60
CA ASP A 134 2.39 -0.61 19.46
C ASP A 134 2.66 -1.24 20.83
N LEU A 135 3.57 -2.21 20.89
CA LEU A 135 4.04 -2.82 22.14
C LEU A 135 5.14 -1.98 22.84
N GLY A 136 5.45 -0.77 22.33
CA GLY A 136 6.44 0.14 22.91
C GLY A 136 7.89 -0.11 22.45
N ALA A 137 8.14 -1.06 21.55
CA ALA A 137 9.49 -1.39 21.05
C ALA A 137 9.87 -0.51 19.84
N PHE A 138 10.00 0.80 20.05
CA PHE A 138 10.31 1.79 18.99
C PHE A 138 11.61 1.47 18.23
N THR A 139 12.65 1.03 18.94
CA THR A 139 13.92 0.67 18.30
C THR A 139 13.80 -0.50 17.32
N ALA A 140 12.94 -1.49 17.63
CA ALA A 140 12.68 -2.61 16.73
C ALA A 140 12.05 -2.15 15.41
N PHE A 141 11.14 -1.17 15.49
CA PHE A 141 10.56 -0.53 14.32
C PHE A 141 11.64 0.11 13.42
N LEU A 142 12.59 0.85 13.99
CA LEU A 142 13.68 1.47 13.22
C LEU A 142 14.56 0.43 12.54
N TYR A 143 14.88 -0.69 13.22
CA TYR A 143 15.64 -1.78 12.62
C TYR A 143 14.89 -2.45 11.47
N ALA A 144 13.59 -2.66 11.59
CA ALA A 144 12.75 -3.20 10.52
C ALA A 144 12.79 -2.30 9.28
N PHE A 145 12.65 -1.00 9.48
CA PHE A 145 12.72 -0.02 8.39
C PHE A 145 14.11 0.05 7.73
N TYR A 146 15.17 -0.07 8.51
CA TYR A 146 16.52 -0.15 7.94
C TYR A 146 16.70 -1.34 6.98
N GLN A 147 16.12 -2.50 7.31
CA GLN A 147 16.16 -3.65 6.40
C GLN A 147 15.26 -3.46 5.19
N ARG A 148 14.13 -2.76 5.36
CA ARG A 148 13.20 -2.42 4.28
C ARG A 148 13.84 -1.54 3.21
N GLU A 149 14.76 -0.64 3.59
CA GLU A 149 15.53 0.17 2.65
C GLU A 149 16.28 -0.68 1.62
N LYS A 150 16.84 -1.82 2.04
CA LYS A 150 17.53 -2.74 1.12
C LYS A 150 16.62 -3.33 0.03
N CYS A 151 15.33 -3.50 0.34
CA CYS A 151 14.35 -3.92 -0.66
C CYS A 151 14.12 -2.80 -1.69
N TYR A 152 14.13 -1.56 -1.26
CA TYR A 152 14.00 -0.40 -2.13
C TYR A 152 15.21 -0.21 -3.05
N ASP A 153 16.43 -0.45 -2.56
CA ASP A 153 17.64 -0.43 -3.39
C ASP A 153 17.54 -1.43 -4.56
N ILE A 154 16.94 -2.60 -4.29
CA ILE A 154 16.71 -3.61 -5.33
C ILE A 154 15.69 -3.09 -6.35
N TYR A 155 14.58 -2.47 -5.91
CA TYR A 155 13.59 -1.90 -6.82
C TYR A 155 14.18 -0.77 -7.65
N GLU A 156 14.93 0.13 -7.04
CA GLU A 156 15.59 1.23 -7.75
C GLU A 156 16.56 0.68 -8.82
N THR A 157 17.31 -0.36 -8.47
CA THR A 157 18.22 -1.01 -9.42
C THR A 157 17.48 -1.68 -10.58
N ALA A 158 16.36 -2.35 -10.31
CA ALA A 158 15.60 -3.10 -11.30
C ALA A 158 14.70 -2.21 -12.18
N ALA A 159 13.96 -1.31 -11.54
CA ALA A 159 12.90 -0.51 -12.16
C ALA A 159 13.28 0.95 -12.40
N GLY A 160 14.31 1.45 -11.69
CA GLY A 160 14.70 2.86 -11.71
C GLY A 160 13.86 3.74 -10.80
N GLN A 161 13.01 3.14 -9.98
CA GLN A 161 12.15 3.83 -9.02
C GLN A 161 12.12 3.07 -7.69
N ARG A 162 12.19 3.83 -6.60
CA ARG A 162 12.37 3.31 -5.26
C ARG A 162 11.11 2.66 -4.67
N PHE A 163 9.93 3.24 -4.83
CA PHE A 163 8.75 2.88 -4.04
C PHE A 163 7.58 2.35 -4.87
N HIS A 164 7.14 3.07 -5.88
CA HIS A 164 6.11 2.63 -6.82
C HIS A 164 6.75 2.34 -8.17
N PRO A 165 7.25 1.14 -8.39
CA PRO A 165 8.14 0.88 -9.53
C PRO A 165 7.43 0.93 -10.88
N SER A 166 6.12 0.69 -10.95
CA SER A 166 5.35 0.59 -12.20
C SER A 166 6.14 -0.17 -13.27
N TYR A 167 6.74 -1.29 -12.86
CA TYR A 167 7.76 -1.97 -13.64
C TYR A 167 7.21 -3.03 -14.56
N THR A 168 6.20 -3.76 -14.11
CA THR A 168 5.58 -4.80 -14.90
C THR A 168 4.67 -4.20 -15.97
N ARG A 169 4.46 -4.94 -17.06
CA ARG A 169 3.57 -4.57 -18.16
C ARG A 169 2.82 -5.80 -18.62
N VAL A 170 1.70 -5.60 -19.29
CA VAL A 170 0.97 -6.69 -19.93
C VAL A 170 1.90 -7.41 -20.91
N GLY A 171 2.09 -8.71 -20.71
CA GLY A 171 2.99 -9.55 -21.51
C GLY A 171 4.49 -9.45 -21.15
N GLY A 172 4.90 -8.60 -20.18
CA GLY A 172 6.33 -8.44 -19.90
C GLY A 172 6.69 -7.41 -18.84
N PHE A 173 7.68 -6.56 -19.18
CA PHE A 173 8.25 -5.50 -18.33
C PHE A 173 8.46 -4.21 -19.12
N ALA A 174 8.50 -3.07 -18.41
CA ALA A 174 8.78 -1.77 -18.99
C ALA A 174 10.22 -1.65 -19.54
N ARG A 175 11.18 -2.35 -18.91
CA ARG A 175 12.60 -2.38 -19.31
C ARG A 175 13.16 -3.78 -19.07
N CYS A 176 14.13 -4.19 -19.90
CA CYS A 176 14.90 -5.41 -19.61
C CYS A 176 15.84 -5.12 -18.44
N ALA A 177 15.42 -5.48 -17.21
CA ALA A 177 16.28 -5.35 -16.06
C ALA A 177 17.44 -6.34 -16.15
N THR A 178 18.64 -5.83 -16.19
CA THR A 178 19.83 -6.61 -15.87
C THR A 178 19.97 -6.52 -14.36
N LEU A 179 19.53 -7.54 -13.64
CA LEU A 179 19.76 -7.70 -12.19
C LEU A 179 21.24 -8.04 -11.93
N LEU A 180 22.16 -7.32 -12.56
CA LEU A 180 23.58 -7.43 -12.30
C LEU A 180 23.94 -6.46 -11.16
N PRO A 181 24.76 -6.89 -10.19
CA PRO A 181 25.27 -6.01 -9.16
C PRO A 181 25.94 -4.79 -9.77
N ALA A 182 25.80 -3.64 -9.13
CA ALA A 182 26.28 -2.33 -9.63
C ALA A 182 27.76 -2.35 -10.00
N SER A 183 28.57 -3.25 -9.39
CA SER A 183 29.99 -3.46 -9.69
C SER A 183 30.29 -4.01 -11.10
N ARG A 184 29.24 -4.47 -11.83
CA ARG A 184 29.37 -5.00 -13.20
C ARG A 184 28.64 -4.17 -14.26
N ARG A 185 28.16 -2.98 -13.94
CA ARG A 185 27.61 -2.09 -14.96
C ARG A 185 28.78 -1.52 -15.78
N PRO A 186 28.82 -1.69 -17.10
CA PRO A 186 29.76 -0.96 -17.89
C PRO A 186 29.50 0.54 -17.67
N THR A 187 30.51 1.26 -17.25
CA THR A 187 30.48 2.71 -17.15
C THR A 187 30.03 3.24 -18.51
N ARG A 188 28.95 3.98 -18.54
CA ARG A 188 28.50 4.69 -19.73
C ARG A 188 29.64 5.65 -20.08
N THR A 189 30.48 5.26 -20.99
CA THR A 189 31.46 6.14 -21.60
C THR A 189 30.67 7.29 -22.21
N SER A 190 30.85 8.48 -21.68
CA SER A 190 30.38 9.72 -22.29
C SER A 190 31.06 9.83 -23.64
N ALA A 191 30.38 9.46 -24.72
CA ALA A 191 30.77 9.88 -26.07
C ALA A 191 30.38 11.36 -26.18
N ASN A 192 31.30 12.21 -25.73
CA ASN A 192 31.39 13.58 -26.19
C ASN A 192 32.27 13.59 -27.41
N SER A 193 31.72 13.87 -28.52
CA SER A 193 32.30 14.68 -29.63
C SER A 193 31.23 14.96 -30.64
#